data_eff324ede966735fdc6cad0911971c9a
#
_entry.id   eff324ede966735fdc6cad0911971c9a
#
_cell.length_a   1.000
_cell.length_b   1.000
_cell.length_c   1.000
_cell.angle_alpha   90.00
_cell.angle_beta   90.00
_cell.angle_gamma   90.00
#
_symmetry.space_group_name_H-M   'P 1'
#
loop_
_entity.id
_entity.type
_entity.pdbx_description
1 polymer ?
#
loop_
_entity_poly.entity_id
_entity_poly.type
_entity_poly.pdbx_seq_one_letter_code
_entity_poly.pdbx_strand_id
1 'polypeptide(L)'
;MLYPRIRSRALGLVLLILIAWLPGIAHGDDASAPRVDSIVIDTPAGARMLSVEIADTPALRERGLMFRHRLPDDSGMLFLYETAHPVAMWMKNTYIPLDMVFLRADGTVAEVKTGTVPQSLDVIESAEPVKAVLELSSGNARKLGLEPGTLVRHPFFGNAD
;
A
#
# COMPACT_ATOMS: atom_id res chain seq x y z
N MET A 1 -22.52 92.76 -7.58
CA MET A 1 -21.35 91.91 -7.97
C MET A 1 -21.49 90.60 -7.32
N LEU A 2 -21.96 89.59 -8.04
CA LEU A 2 -22.17 88.21 -7.57
C LEU A 2 -21.02 87.33 -8.10
N TYR A 3 -20.27 86.68 -7.20
CA TYR A 3 -19.31 85.64 -7.59
C TYR A 3 -20.00 84.27 -7.51
N PRO A 4 -19.90 83.37 -8.51
CA PRO A 4 -20.45 82.04 -8.43
C PRO A 4 -19.46 81.09 -7.66
N ARG A 5 -20.04 80.30 -6.75
CA ARG A 5 -19.38 79.23 -6.00
C ARG A 5 -19.11 78.04 -6.94
N ILE A 6 -17.86 77.65 -7.09
CA ILE A 6 -17.41 76.45 -7.75
C ILE A 6 -17.59 75.26 -6.75
N ARG A 7 -18.49 74.37 -7.10
CA ARG A 7 -18.65 73.09 -6.35
C ARG A 7 -17.67 72.04 -6.92
N SER A 8 -16.61 71.76 -6.22
CA SER A 8 -15.72 70.63 -6.52
C SER A 8 -16.44 69.31 -6.18
N ARG A 9 -16.72 68.50 -7.19
CA ARG A 9 -17.15 67.13 -7.07
C ARG A 9 -15.90 66.26 -6.83
N ALA A 10 -15.72 65.75 -5.61
CA ALA A 10 -14.76 64.74 -5.31
C ALA A 10 -15.20 63.40 -5.92
N LEU A 11 -14.44 62.95 -6.91
CA LEU A 11 -14.61 61.64 -7.55
C LEU A 11 -13.96 60.60 -6.60
N GLY A 12 -14.80 59.90 -5.84
CA GLY A 12 -14.34 58.79 -5.02
C GLY A 12 -13.96 57.60 -5.88
N LEU A 13 -12.67 57.30 -5.93
CA LEU A 13 -12.13 56.10 -6.59
C LEU A 13 -12.40 54.90 -5.66
N VAL A 14 -13.42 54.09 -5.99
CA VAL A 14 -13.68 52.83 -5.32
C VAL A 14 -12.73 51.79 -5.92
N LEU A 15 -11.69 51.46 -5.16
CA LEU A 15 -10.74 50.38 -5.49
C LEU A 15 -11.42 49.05 -5.18
N LEU A 16 -11.99 48.37 -6.20
CA LEU A 16 -12.48 47.00 -6.09
C LEU A 16 -11.28 46.04 -6.02
N ILE A 17 -10.94 45.59 -4.80
CA ILE A 17 -9.96 44.52 -4.61
C ILE A 17 -10.66 43.21 -4.96
N LEU A 18 -10.39 42.70 -6.17
CA LEU A 18 -10.72 41.34 -6.58
C LEU A 18 -9.80 40.38 -5.84
N ILE A 19 -10.26 39.83 -4.72
CA ILE A 19 -9.61 38.70 -4.07
C ILE A 19 -9.82 37.49 -4.98
N ALA A 20 -8.82 37.17 -5.81
CA ALA A 20 -8.77 35.93 -6.57
C ALA A 20 -8.70 34.76 -5.57
N TRP A 21 -9.82 34.06 -5.43
CA TRP A 21 -9.88 32.79 -4.70
C TRP A 21 -9.14 31.76 -5.54
N LEU A 22 -7.86 31.53 -5.25
CA LEU A 22 -7.11 30.41 -5.78
C LEU A 22 -7.71 29.14 -5.16
N PRO A 23 -8.28 28.21 -5.94
CA PRO A 23 -8.64 26.92 -5.41
C PRO A 23 -7.34 26.27 -4.93
N GLY A 24 -7.25 26.03 -3.63
CA GLY A 24 -6.18 25.23 -3.06
C GLY A 24 -6.13 23.91 -3.81
N ILE A 25 -5.00 23.59 -4.43
CA ILE A 25 -4.74 22.26 -4.98
C ILE A 25 -4.76 21.35 -3.75
N ALA A 26 -5.91 20.72 -3.50
CA ALA A 26 -5.96 19.57 -2.61
C ALA A 26 -4.99 18.56 -3.22
N HIS A 27 -3.83 18.34 -2.57
CA HIS A 27 -3.06 17.15 -2.77
C HIS A 27 -3.94 16.02 -2.21
N GLY A 28 -4.84 15.52 -3.07
CA GLY A 28 -5.41 14.22 -2.82
C GLY A 28 -4.21 13.27 -2.74
N ASP A 29 -4.16 12.45 -1.69
CA ASP A 29 -3.31 11.27 -1.68
C ASP A 29 -3.69 10.47 -2.92
N ASP A 30 -2.96 10.71 -4.01
CA ASP A 30 -3.06 9.93 -5.22
C ASP A 30 -2.54 8.55 -4.84
N ALA A 31 -3.47 7.67 -4.44
CA ALA A 31 -3.20 6.25 -4.34
C ALA A 31 -2.94 5.76 -5.76
N SER A 32 -1.77 6.14 -6.30
CA SER A 32 -1.27 5.61 -7.56
C SER A 32 -1.40 4.10 -7.50
N ALA A 33 -1.76 3.49 -8.64
CA ALA A 33 -1.83 2.04 -8.71
C ALA A 33 -0.52 1.45 -8.19
N PRO A 34 -0.55 0.33 -7.41
CA PRO A 34 0.67 -0.27 -6.91
C PRO A 34 1.58 -0.62 -8.08
N ARG A 35 2.88 -0.34 -7.96
CA ARG A 35 3.85 -0.82 -8.93
C ARG A 35 3.92 -2.34 -8.88
N VAL A 36 4.22 -2.96 -10.00
CA VAL A 36 4.43 -4.41 -10.09
C VAL A 36 5.93 -4.68 -10.13
N ASP A 37 6.36 -5.67 -9.35
CA ASP A 37 7.74 -6.13 -9.27
C ASP A 37 7.77 -7.67 -9.28
N SER A 38 8.98 -8.25 -9.28
CA SER A 38 9.18 -9.69 -9.23
C SER A 38 9.87 -10.08 -7.93
N ILE A 39 9.39 -11.16 -7.30
CA ILE A 39 10.11 -11.84 -6.22
C ILE A 39 10.57 -13.20 -6.70
N VAL A 40 11.65 -13.71 -6.10
CA VAL A 40 12.12 -15.08 -6.29
C VAL A 40 12.03 -15.81 -4.96
N ILE A 41 11.39 -16.97 -4.95
CA ILE A 41 11.25 -17.84 -3.78
C ILE A 41 12.18 -19.02 -3.96
N ASP A 42 13.09 -19.22 -3.03
CA ASP A 42 13.96 -20.40 -3.01
C ASP A 42 13.18 -21.59 -2.44
N THR A 43 12.74 -22.49 -3.31
CA THR A 43 11.98 -23.67 -2.89
C THR A 43 12.84 -24.93 -2.99
N PRO A 44 12.49 -26.02 -2.28
CA PRO A 44 13.18 -27.31 -2.44
C PRO A 44 13.18 -27.84 -3.89
N ALA A 45 12.20 -27.44 -4.68
CA ALA A 45 12.08 -27.82 -6.10
C ALA A 45 12.78 -26.84 -7.06
N GLY A 46 13.55 -25.88 -6.52
CA GLY A 46 14.25 -24.82 -7.27
C GLY A 46 13.58 -23.46 -7.13
N ALA A 47 14.22 -22.43 -7.66
CA ALA A 47 13.74 -21.06 -7.58
C ALA A 47 12.41 -20.87 -8.35
N ARG A 48 11.46 -20.14 -7.75
CA ARG A 48 10.18 -19.77 -8.34
C ARG A 48 10.03 -18.26 -8.38
N MET A 49 9.69 -17.73 -9.53
CA MET A 49 9.44 -16.31 -9.72
C MET A 49 7.94 -16.05 -9.66
N LEU A 50 7.53 -15.01 -8.91
CA LEU A 50 6.17 -14.51 -8.86
C LEU A 50 6.17 -13.01 -9.18
N SER A 51 5.08 -12.56 -9.82
CA SER A 51 4.80 -11.15 -10.01
C SER A 51 4.04 -10.62 -8.79
N VAL A 52 4.50 -9.54 -8.18
CA VAL A 52 3.86 -8.98 -6.99
C VAL A 52 3.56 -7.50 -7.16
N GLU A 53 2.38 -7.11 -6.72
CA GLU A 53 2.05 -5.70 -6.53
C GLU A 53 2.69 -5.21 -5.21
N ILE A 54 3.29 -4.03 -5.23
CA ILE A 54 3.99 -3.48 -4.07
C ILE A 54 3.10 -2.51 -3.33
N ALA A 55 2.87 -2.79 -2.04
CA ALA A 55 2.17 -1.92 -1.11
C ALA A 55 3.19 -1.30 -0.13
N ASP A 56 3.82 -0.18 -0.52
CA ASP A 56 4.88 0.50 0.23
C ASP A 56 4.44 1.83 0.85
N THR A 57 3.24 2.33 0.52
CA THR A 57 2.65 3.51 1.16
C THR A 57 1.55 3.13 2.15
N PRO A 58 1.24 3.97 3.16
CA PRO A 58 0.12 3.72 4.07
C PRO A 58 -1.20 3.46 3.35
N ALA A 59 -1.53 4.25 2.32
CA ALA A 59 -2.77 4.10 1.55
C ALA A 59 -2.83 2.78 0.77
N LEU A 60 -1.71 2.35 0.15
CA LEU A 60 -1.63 1.06 -0.55
C LEU A 60 -1.74 -0.11 0.43
N ARG A 61 -1.07 -0.02 1.60
CA ARG A 61 -1.17 -1.06 2.64
C ARG A 61 -2.58 -1.16 3.23
N GLU A 62 -3.25 -0.02 3.47
CA GLU A 62 -4.64 -0.03 3.93
C GLU A 62 -5.58 -0.67 2.92
N ARG A 63 -5.41 -0.35 1.64
CA ARG A 63 -6.24 -0.91 0.56
C ARG A 63 -5.95 -2.40 0.33
N GLY A 64 -4.69 -2.80 0.28
CA GLY A 64 -4.29 -4.18 0.00
C GLY A 64 -5.05 -4.80 -1.17
N LEU A 65 -5.49 -6.05 -1.01
CA LEU A 65 -6.28 -6.81 -1.99
C LEU A 65 -7.81 -6.63 -1.81
N MET A 66 -8.26 -5.58 -1.13
CA MET A 66 -9.69 -5.28 -0.98
C MET A 66 -10.40 -5.23 -2.34
N PHE A 67 -11.66 -5.69 -2.35
CA PHE A 67 -12.58 -5.69 -3.50
C PHE A 67 -12.14 -6.57 -4.68
N ARG A 68 -11.11 -7.40 -4.51
CA ARG A 68 -10.69 -8.35 -5.54
C ARG A 68 -11.49 -9.62 -5.49
N HIS A 69 -11.85 -10.12 -6.68
CA HIS A 69 -12.59 -11.37 -6.86
C HIS A 69 -11.68 -12.54 -7.25
N ARG A 70 -10.45 -12.27 -7.60
CA ARG A 70 -9.43 -13.28 -7.94
C ARG A 70 -8.01 -12.74 -7.75
N LEU A 71 -7.09 -13.66 -7.50
CA LEU A 71 -5.65 -13.43 -7.52
C LEU A 71 -5.02 -14.63 -8.24
N PRO A 72 -4.30 -14.44 -9.37
CA PRO A 72 -3.64 -15.54 -10.09
C PRO A 72 -2.61 -16.28 -9.23
N ASP A 73 -2.38 -17.56 -9.51
CA ASP A 73 -1.45 -18.39 -8.73
C ASP A 73 0.02 -17.96 -8.82
N ASP A 74 0.39 -17.27 -9.90
CA ASP A 74 1.73 -16.74 -10.15
C ASP A 74 1.90 -15.27 -9.72
N SER A 75 0.93 -14.75 -8.95
CA SER A 75 0.93 -13.38 -8.48
C SER A 75 0.62 -13.26 -6.99
N GLY A 76 0.93 -12.07 -6.44
CA GLY A 76 0.67 -11.74 -5.04
C GLY A 76 0.69 -10.24 -4.80
N MET A 77 0.62 -9.84 -3.52
CA MET A 77 0.90 -8.49 -3.08
C MET A 77 1.93 -8.52 -1.96
N LEU A 78 2.96 -7.68 -2.09
CA LEU A 78 4.05 -7.56 -1.12
C LEU A 78 3.92 -6.22 -0.38
N PHE A 79 3.55 -6.30 0.89
CA PHE A 79 3.46 -5.18 1.81
C PHE A 79 4.84 -4.92 2.40
N LEU A 80 5.36 -3.71 2.24
CA LEU A 80 6.69 -3.33 2.71
C LEU A 80 6.59 -2.33 3.85
N TYR A 81 7.42 -2.53 4.88
CA TYR A 81 7.53 -1.65 6.03
C TYR A 81 8.97 -1.17 6.19
N GLU A 82 9.18 0.12 6.45
CA GLU A 82 10.52 0.72 6.56
C GLU A 82 11.36 0.05 7.65
N THR A 83 10.72 -0.27 8.78
CA THR A 83 11.35 -0.93 9.93
C THR A 83 10.59 -2.19 10.30
N ALA A 84 11.31 -3.20 10.83
CA ALA A 84 10.68 -4.40 11.36
C ALA A 84 9.89 -4.06 12.64
N HIS A 85 8.64 -4.52 12.71
CA HIS A 85 7.75 -4.38 13.87
C HIS A 85 6.68 -5.49 13.84
N PRO A 86 5.95 -5.73 14.93
CA PRO A 86 4.76 -6.58 14.90
C PRO A 86 3.73 -6.01 13.92
N VAL A 87 3.30 -6.82 12.96
CA VAL A 87 2.36 -6.42 11.91
C VAL A 87 1.01 -7.07 12.18
N ALA A 88 -0.05 -6.27 12.12
CA ALA A 88 -1.43 -6.71 12.23
C ALA A 88 -2.13 -6.56 10.87
N MET A 89 -2.74 -7.64 10.39
CA MET A 89 -3.49 -7.72 9.15
C MET A 89 -4.94 -8.08 9.43
N TRP A 90 -5.82 -7.91 8.46
CA TRP A 90 -7.23 -8.29 8.51
C TRP A 90 -7.73 -8.64 7.11
N MET A 91 -8.94 -9.21 7.03
CA MET A 91 -9.58 -9.56 5.75
C MET A 91 -10.74 -8.62 5.40
N LYS A 92 -10.80 -7.42 6.01
CA LYS A 92 -11.84 -6.42 5.74
C LYS A 92 -11.93 -6.15 4.24
N ASN A 93 -13.15 -6.22 3.69
CA ASN A 93 -13.45 -6.00 2.27
C ASN A 93 -12.66 -6.90 1.28
N THR A 94 -12.01 -7.95 1.74
CA THR A 94 -11.28 -8.91 0.90
C THR A 94 -12.16 -10.11 0.64
N TYR A 95 -12.53 -10.35 -0.62
CA TYR A 95 -13.55 -11.35 -1.00
C TYR A 95 -12.98 -12.74 -1.25
N ILE A 96 -11.67 -12.86 -1.38
CA ILE A 96 -10.97 -14.11 -1.67
C ILE A 96 -10.19 -14.58 -0.45
N PRO A 97 -10.12 -15.89 -0.17
CA PRO A 97 -9.25 -16.42 0.86
C PRO A 97 -7.79 -16.28 0.44
N LEU A 98 -6.91 -15.92 1.39
CA LEU A 98 -5.51 -15.68 1.17
C LEU A 98 -4.63 -16.55 2.07
N ASP A 99 -3.38 -16.74 1.66
CA ASP A 99 -2.28 -17.12 2.54
C ASP A 99 -1.44 -15.86 2.82
N MET A 100 -1.11 -15.60 4.08
CA MET A 100 -0.28 -14.49 4.52
C MET A 100 1.08 -15.02 4.98
N VAL A 101 2.13 -14.62 4.28
CA VAL A 101 3.52 -15.01 4.56
C VAL A 101 4.25 -13.83 5.19
N PHE A 102 4.61 -13.94 6.45
CA PHE A 102 5.30 -12.89 7.19
C PHE A 102 6.80 -13.04 7.01
N LEU A 103 7.49 -11.95 6.61
CA LEU A 103 8.89 -11.96 6.19
C LEU A 103 9.75 -11.11 7.11
N ARG A 104 10.89 -11.66 7.56
CA ARG A 104 11.92 -10.96 8.33
C ARG A 104 12.63 -9.91 7.47
N ALA A 105 13.49 -9.15 8.11
CA ALA A 105 14.26 -8.08 7.44
C ALA A 105 15.23 -8.60 6.38
N ASP A 106 15.66 -9.86 6.47
CA ASP A 106 16.54 -10.53 5.50
C ASP A 106 15.77 -11.24 4.36
N GLY A 107 14.43 -11.20 4.40
CA GLY A 107 13.56 -11.87 3.44
C GLY A 107 13.24 -13.34 3.78
N THR A 108 13.70 -13.86 4.92
CA THR A 108 13.32 -15.20 5.35
C THR A 108 11.89 -15.22 5.90
N VAL A 109 11.17 -16.31 5.62
CA VAL A 109 9.82 -16.51 6.17
C VAL A 109 9.91 -16.70 7.68
N ALA A 110 9.17 -15.87 8.42
CA ALA A 110 8.97 -15.99 9.87
C ALA A 110 7.86 -17.00 10.19
N GLU A 111 6.71 -16.81 9.56
CA GLU A 111 5.53 -17.66 9.70
C GLU A 111 4.61 -17.57 8.48
N VAL A 112 3.69 -18.52 8.35
CA VAL A 112 2.65 -18.55 7.32
C VAL A 112 1.30 -18.78 7.96
N LYS A 113 0.35 -17.88 7.70
CA LYS A 113 -1.08 -18.04 8.05
C LYS A 113 -1.82 -18.41 6.78
N THR A 114 -2.38 -19.61 6.72
CA THR A 114 -3.05 -20.13 5.51
C THR A 114 -4.55 -20.08 5.61
N GLY A 115 -5.23 -19.90 4.48
CA GLY A 115 -6.67 -20.04 4.38
C GLY A 115 -7.45 -19.01 5.21
N THR A 116 -7.06 -17.75 5.14
CA THR A 116 -7.75 -16.67 5.87
C THR A 116 -9.22 -16.57 5.46
N VAL A 117 -10.07 -16.18 6.41
CA VAL A 117 -11.53 -16.10 6.19
C VAL A 117 -11.86 -14.78 5.50
N PRO A 118 -12.43 -14.81 4.28
CA PRO A 118 -12.82 -13.59 3.58
C PRO A 118 -13.75 -12.72 4.43
N GLN A 119 -13.54 -11.39 4.34
CA GLN A 119 -14.30 -10.34 5.03
C GLN A 119 -14.25 -10.39 6.58
N SER A 120 -13.44 -11.28 7.20
CA SER A 120 -13.25 -11.28 8.65
C SER A 120 -12.61 -9.97 9.11
N LEU A 121 -13.05 -9.50 10.28
CA LEU A 121 -12.44 -8.36 10.99
C LEU A 121 -11.50 -8.83 12.10
N ASP A 122 -11.33 -10.14 12.25
CA ASP A 122 -10.37 -10.70 13.19
C ASP A 122 -8.95 -10.26 12.82
N VAL A 123 -8.19 -9.90 13.82
CA VAL A 123 -6.80 -9.46 13.65
C VAL A 123 -5.90 -10.68 13.48
N ILE A 124 -5.07 -10.66 12.45
CA ILE A 124 -4.05 -11.68 12.16
C ILE A 124 -2.70 -11.02 12.43
N GLU A 125 -2.10 -11.32 13.59
CA GLU A 125 -0.84 -10.72 14.01
C GLU A 125 0.35 -11.61 13.66
N SER A 126 1.49 -10.98 13.36
CA SER A 126 2.78 -11.67 13.29
C SER A 126 3.26 -12.05 14.68
N ALA A 127 3.82 -13.27 14.84
CA ALA A 127 4.34 -13.77 16.12
C ALA A 127 5.61 -13.03 16.57
N GLU A 128 6.32 -12.38 15.64
CA GLU A 128 7.55 -11.63 15.88
C GLU A 128 7.60 -10.39 14.97
N PRO A 129 8.52 -9.43 15.21
CA PRO A 129 8.73 -8.30 14.30
C PRO A 129 9.09 -8.76 12.89
N VAL A 130 8.36 -8.25 11.88
CA VAL A 130 8.58 -8.56 10.46
C VAL A 130 8.71 -7.26 9.64
N LYS A 131 9.35 -7.34 8.49
CA LYS A 131 9.60 -6.19 7.62
C LYS A 131 8.74 -6.20 6.35
N ALA A 132 8.09 -7.33 6.07
CA ALA A 132 7.14 -7.45 4.97
C ALA A 132 6.09 -8.53 5.23
N VAL A 133 4.97 -8.44 4.48
CA VAL A 133 3.96 -9.51 4.36
C VAL A 133 3.74 -9.78 2.89
N LEU A 134 3.77 -11.04 2.49
CA LEU A 134 3.41 -11.48 1.15
C LEU A 134 2.04 -12.15 1.21
N GLU A 135 1.05 -11.57 0.53
CA GLU A 135 -0.27 -12.16 0.35
C GLU A 135 -0.34 -12.93 -0.96
N LEU A 136 -0.80 -14.15 -0.89
CA LEU A 136 -0.98 -15.08 -1.99
C LEU A 136 -2.41 -15.64 -1.99
N SER A 137 -2.86 -16.15 -3.13
CA SER A 137 -4.09 -16.95 -3.19
C SER A 137 -4.01 -18.14 -2.24
N SER A 138 -5.10 -18.45 -1.53
CA SER A 138 -5.12 -19.54 -0.55
C SER A 138 -4.67 -20.88 -1.14
N GLY A 139 -3.78 -21.55 -0.43
CA GLY A 139 -3.16 -22.82 -0.83
C GLY A 139 -1.86 -22.65 -1.62
N ASN A 140 -1.53 -21.43 -2.07
CA ASN A 140 -0.30 -21.19 -2.85
C ASN A 140 0.97 -21.23 -1.99
N ALA A 141 0.90 -20.79 -0.74
CA ALA A 141 2.05 -20.93 0.17
C ALA A 141 2.50 -22.40 0.26
N ARG A 142 1.55 -23.33 0.40
CA ARG A 142 1.84 -24.78 0.43
C ARG A 142 2.36 -25.30 -0.92
N LYS A 143 1.75 -24.89 -2.05
CA LYS A 143 2.21 -25.30 -3.39
C LYS A 143 3.66 -24.86 -3.67
N LEU A 144 4.04 -23.70 -3.13
CA LEU A 144 5.38 -23.12 -3.27
C LEU A 144 6.36 -23.63 -2.20
N GLY A 145 5.89 -24.43 -1.23
CA GLY A 145 6.74 -24.91 -0.15
C GLY A 145 7.21 -23.80 0.79
N LEU A 146 6.41 -22.74 0.95
CA LEU A 146 6.71 -21.65 1.86
C LEU A 146 6.50 -22.11 3.31
N GLU A 147 7.59 -22.16 4.05
CA GLU A 147 7.63 -22.52 5.47
C GLU A 147 8.65 -21.64 6.21
N PRO A 148 8.62 -21.57 7.54
CA PRO A 148 9.61 -20.80 8.29
C PRO A 148 11.04 -21.14 7.88
N GLY A 149 11.83 -20.11 7.54
CA GLY A 149 13.20 -20.24 7.03
C GLY A 149 13.33 -20.24 5.50
N THR A 150 12.25 -20.41 4.72
CA THR A 150 12.29 -20.25 3.27
C THR A 150 12.73 -18.83 2.92
N LEU A 151 13.63 -18.68 1.94
CA LEU A 151 14.12 -17.38 1.50
C LEU A 151 13.25 -16.83 0.36
N VAL A 152 12.79 -15.59 0.53
CA VAL A 152 12.15 -14.77 -0.50
C VAL A 152 13.12 -13.65 -0.88
N ARG A 153 13.52 -13.61 -2.16
CA ARG A 153 14.47 -12.63 -2.68
C ARG A 153 13.74 -11.45 -3.30
N HIS A 154 14.16 -10.27 -2.90
CA HIS A 154 13.70 -9.00 -3.48
C HIS A 154 14.73 -7.90 -3.13
N PRO A 155 14.97 -6.88 -3.97
CA PRO A 155 15.91 -5.80 -3.69
C PRO A 155 15.70 -5.11 -2.33
N PHE A 156 14.45 -5.04 -1.88
CA PHE A 156 14.08 -4.46 -0.58
C PHE A 156 14.77 -5.15 0.61
N PHE A 157 15.06 -6.44 0.53
CA PHE A 157 15.75 -7.20 1.56
C PHE A 157 17.28 -7.19 1.42
N GLY A 158 17.81 -6.62 0.32
CA GLY A 158 19.24 -6.64 0.01
C GLY A 158 19.78 -8.02 -0.36
N ASN A 159 18.92 -8.92 -0.85
CA ASN A 159 19.22 -10.33 -1.12
C ASN A 159 18.84 -10.77 -2.55
N ALA A 160 18.73 -9.82 -3.48
CA ALA A 160 18.26 -10.06 -4.85
C ALA A 160 19.31 -10.63 -5.82
N ASP A 161 20.56 -10.80 -5.39
CA ASP A 161 21.68 -11.31 -6.19
C ASP A 161 21.66 -12.82 -6.36
#